data_4eaa9cb259260b1fbcd7b729044066fa
#
_entry.id   4eaa9cb259260b1fbcd7b729044066fa
#
_cell.length_a   1.000
_cell.length_b   1.000
_cell.length_c   1.000
_cell.angle_alpha   90.00
_cell.angle_beta   90.00
_cell.angle_gamma   90.00
#
_symmetry.space_group_name_H-M   'P 1'
#
loop_
_entity.id
_entity.type
_entity.pdbx_description
1 polymer ?
#
loop_
_entity_poly.entity_id
_entity_poly.type
_entity_poly.pdbx_seq_one_letter_code
_entity_poly.pdbx_strand_id
1 'polypeptide(L)'
;MTNDLADYQAEAIARGYTHDFGFDLKSAPANELRVVEYVTFDSGTDPGDDVTIYLIESTAGLKGYLILSDSFHADPRKAAFIDALLSRQRVDG
;
A
#
# COMPACT_ATOMS: atom_id res chain seq x y z
N MET A 1 -13.21 -16.75 -6.87
CA MET A 1 -13.38 -15.53 -6.13
C MET A 1 -12.21 -15.24 -5.23
N THR A 2 -11.73 -14.05 -5.32
CA THR A 2 -10.46 -13.68 -4.75
C THR A 2 -10.64 -13.13 -3.36
N ASN A 3 -10.08 -13.83 -2.36
CA ASN A 3 -10.15 -13.38 -0.99
C ASN A 3 -8.80 -13.37 -0.31
N ASP A 4 -7.73 -13.41 -1.07
CA ASP A 4 -6.42 -13.36 -0.46
C ASP A 4 -5.54 -12.30 -1.11
N LEU A 5 -4.44 -12.00 -0.42
CA LEU A 5 -3.53 -10.94 -0.82
C LEU A 5 -2.93 -11.19 -2.20
N ALA A 6 -2.52 -12.43 -2.47
CA ALA A 6 -1.85 -12.74 -3.73
C ALA A 6 -2.77 -12.49 -4.92
N ASP A 7 -4.04 -12.88 -4.78
CA ASP A 7 -5.01 -12.66 -5.84
C ASP A 7 -5.31 -11.19 -6.04
N TYR A 8 -5.46 -10.43 -4.96
CA TYR A 8 -5.69 -9.01 -5.04
C TYR A 8 -4.51 -8.31 -5.70
N GLN A 9 -3.29 -8.70 -5.32
CA GLN A 9 -2.09 -8.14 -5.90
C GLN A 9 -2.00 -8.41 -7.40
N ALA A 10 -2.29 -9.64 -7.81
CA ALA A 10 -2.28 -10.01 -9.23
C ALA A 10 -3.30 -9.18 -10.01
N GLU A 11 -4.48 -8.98 -9.43
CA GLU A 11 -5.52 -8.20 -10.06
C GLU A 11 -5.11 -6.72 -10.17
N ALA A 12 -4.48 -6.18 -9.14
CA ALA A 12 -3.98 -4.81 -9.16
C ALA A 12 -2.92 -4.63 -10.24
N ILE A 13 -2.01 -5.59 -10.37
CA ILE A 13 -0.98 -5.55 -11.41
C ILE A 13 -1.63 -5.57 -12.79
N ALA A 14 -2.65 -6.39 -12.96
CA ALA A 14 -3.39 -6.44 -14.23
C ALA A 14 -4.08 -5.12 -14.55
N ARG A 15 -4.41 -4.33 -13.52
CA ARG A 15 -5.03 -3.01 -13.69
C ARG A 15 -4.01 -1.89 -13.90
N GLY A 16 -2.73 -2.21 -13.93
CA GLY A 16 -1.68 -1.23 -14.17
C GLY A 16 -0.87 -0.81 -12.95
N TYR A 17 -1.20 -1.34 -11.76
CA TYR A 17 -0.46 -1.02 -10.53
C TYR A 17 0.72 -1.97 -10.40
N THR A 18 1.77 -1.71 -11.19
CA THR A 18 2.87 -2.64 -11.35
C THR A 18 4.12 -2.29 -10.55
N HIS A 19 4.23 -1.03 -10.10
CA HIS A 19 5.42 -0.61 -9.36
C HIS A 19 5.32 -1.01 -7.89
N ASP A 20 6.40 -1.58 -7.35
CA ASP A 20 6.46 -1.95 -5.94
C ASP A 20 7.05 -0.81 -5.13
N PHE A 21 6.19 0.03 -4.57
CA PHE A 21 6.64 1.15 -3.74
C PHE A 21 7.30 0.69 -2.44
N GLY A 22 6.95 -0.51 -1.98
CA GLY A 22 7.59 -1.05 -0.78
C GLY A 22 9.04 -1.41 -0.99
N PHE A 23 9.42 -1.70 -2.22
CA PHE A 23 10.80 -2.00 -2.56
C PHE A 23 11.62 -0.72 -2.66
N ASP A 24 11.03 0.35 -3.17
CA ASP A 24 11.72 1.63 -3.34
C ASP A 24 10.81 2.77 -2.88
N LEU A 25 10.93 3.12 -1.61
CA LEU A 25 10.11 4.16 -1.01
C LEU A 25 10.47 5.56 -1.52
N LYS A 26 11.57 5.69 -2.21
CA LYS A 26 12.05 6.97 -2.73
C LYS A 26 11.84 7.13 -4.22
N SER A 27 11.08 6.22 -4.83
CA SER A 27 10.89 6.26 -6.28
C SER A 27 10.10 7.50 -6.73
N ALA A 28 9.34 8.12 -5.82
CA ALA A 28 8.67 9.38 -6.08
C ALA A 28 8.48 10.13 -4.76
N PRO A 29 8.45 11.48 -4.79
CA PRO A 29 8.22 12.24 -3.57
C PRO A 29 6.80 12.03 -3.05
N ALA A 30 6.65 12.00 -1.73
CA ALA A 30 5.35 11.74 -1.10
C ALA A 30 4.30 12.75 -1.51
N ASN A 31 4.69 14.00 -1.78
CA ASN A 31 3.74 15.03 -2.16
C ASN A 31 3.16 14.83 -3.56
N GLU A 32 3.70 13.88 -4.33
CA GLU A 32 3.16 13.54 -5.65
C GLU A 32 2.41 12.23 -5.65
N LEU A 33 2.30 11.58 -4.49
CA LEU A 33 1.68 10.28 -4.37
C LEU A 33 0.38 10.36 -3.58
N ARG A 34 -0.56 9.47 -3.92
CA ARG A 34 -1.77 9.33 -3.12
C ARG A 34 -2.22 7.88 -3.11
N VAL A 35 -2.85 7.49 -2.03
CA VAL A 35 -3.47 6.18 -1.90
C VAL A 35 -4.87 6.27 -2.50
N VAL A 36 -5.15 5.46 -3.50
CA VAL A 36 -6.44 5.46 -4.17
C VAL A 36 -7.36 4.37 -3.64
N GLU A 37 -6.79 3.32 -3.08
CA GLU A 37 -7.56 2.19 -2.56
C GLU A 37 -6.68 1.39 -1.61
N TYR A 38 -7.26 0.76 -0.60
CA TYR A 38 -6.52 -0.19 0.21
C TYR A 38 -7.46 -1.27 0.72
N VAL A 39 -6.90 -2.46 0.96
CA VAL A 39 -7.65 -3.59 1.48
C VAL A 39 -6.78 -4.31 2.51
N THR A 40 -7.40 -4.69 3.62
CA THR A 40 -6.72 -5.43 4.68
C THR A 40 -7.15 -6.89 4.62
N PHE A 41 -6.18 -7.78 4.67
CA PHE A 41 -6.41 -9.22 4.66
C PHE A 41 -6.02 -9.79 6.02
N ASP A 42 -6.96 -10.50 6.63
CA ASP A 42 -6.76 -11.16 7.91
C ASP A 42 -6.11 -12.53 7.66
N SER A 43 -4.96 -12.76 8.28
CA SER A 43 -4.28 -14.06 8.14
C SER A 43 -5.06 -15.17 8.86
N GLY A 44 -5.90 -14.79 9.83
CA GLY A 44 -6.73 -15.74 10.53
C GLY A 44 -6.04 -16.53 11.64
N THR A 45 -4.76 -16.29 11.88
CA THR A 45 -4.02 -17.07 12.87
C THR A 45 -3.79 -16.33 14.18
N ASP A 46 -3.22 -15.13 14.12
CA ASP A 46 -2.89 -14.37 15.32
C ASP A 46 -3.34 -12.93 15.18
N PRO A 47 -3.76 -12.30 16.29
CA PRO A 47 -4.02 -10.86 16.26
C PRO A 47 -2.75 -10.10 15.84
N GLY A 48 -2.90 -9.14 14.97
CA GLY A 48 -1.77 -8.34 14.52
C GLY A 48 -1.03 -8.89 13.30
N ASP A 49 -1.48 -10.03 12.77
CA ASP A 49 -0.88 -10.58 11.56
C ASP A 49 -1.60 -10.12 10.30
N ASP A 50 -2.47 -9.14 10.43
CA ASP A 50 -3.17 -8.59 9.28
C ASP A 50 -2.19 -7.90 8.33
N VAL A 51 -2.50 -7.97 7.05
CA VAL A 51 -1.68 -7.36 6.01
C VAL A 51 -2.57 -6.46 5.18
N THR A 52 -2.11 -5.24 4.94
CA THR A 52 -2.83 -4.28 4.11
C THR A 52 -2.04 -4.01 2.84
N ILE A 53 -2.73 -4.04 1.72
CA ILE A 53 -2.15 -3.61 0.45
C ILE A 53 -2.76 -2.26 0.08
N TYR A 54 -1.89 -1.30 -0.26
CA TYR A 54 -2.30 0.05 -0.67
C TYR A 54 -2.02 0.21 -2.15
N LEU A 55 -3.00 0.69 -2.90
CA LEU A 55 -2.78 1.06 -4.29
C LEU A 55 -2.48 2.55 -4.35
N ILE A 56 -1.38 2.89 -4.99
CA ILE A 56 -0.83 4.23 -4.96
C ILE A 56 -0.63 4.74 -6.39
N GLU A 57 -0.99 5.99 -6.62
CA GLU A 57 -0.76 6.65 -7.90
C GLU A 57 0.02 7.93 -7.68
N SER A 58 0.89 8.25 -8.64
CA SER A 58 1.59 9.52 -8.63
C SER A 58 0.95 10.50 -9.61
N THR A 59 1.23 11.77 -9.41
CA THR A 59 0.77 12.81 -10.34
C THR A 59 1.40 12.65 -11.72
N ALA A 60 2.53 11.96 -11.80
CA ALA A 60 3.22 11.71 -13.07
C ALA A 60 2.69 10.46 -13.79
N GLY A 61 1.71 9.78 -13.22
CA GLY A 61 1.12 8.61 -13.86
C GLY A 61 1.72 7.28 -13.45
N LEU A 62 2.65 7.28 -12.51
CA LEU A 62 3.20 6.03 -11.97
C LEU A 62 2.16 5.38 -11.06
N LYS A 63 1.91 4.11 -11.28
CA LYS A 63 0.95 3.35 -10.48
C LYS A 63 1.61 2.14 -9.87
N GLY A 64 1.29 1.87 -8.62
CA GLY A 64 1.86 0.72 -7.95
C GLY A 64 1.16 0.39 -6.66
N TYR A 65 1.82 -0.43 -5.85
CA TYR A 65 1.25 -0.94 -4.60
C TYR A 65 2.31 -0.94 -3.52
N LEU A 66 1.83 -1.01 -2.27
CA LEU A 66 2.69 -1.18 -1.12
C LEU A 66 1.99 -2.13 -0.16
N ILE A 67 2.69 -3.16 0.27
CA ILE A 67 2.16 -4.15 1.21
C ILE A 67 2.79 -3.90 2.57
N LEU A 68 1.95 -3.72 3.59
CA LEU A 68 2.39 -3.43 4.94
C LEU A 68 1.72 -4.39 5.91
N SER A 69 2.54 -5.07 6.72
CA SER A 69 2.06 -5.94 7.77
C SER A 69 1.81 -5.16 9.05
N ASP A 70 0.74 -5.49 9.76
CA ASP A 70 0.45 -4.88 11.06
C ASP A 70 1.20 -5.53 12.20
N SER A 71 2.03 -6.55 11.92
CA SER A 71 2.74 -7.28 12.95
C SER A 71 3.88 -6.44 13.54
N PHE A 72 4.47 -6.95 14.62
CA PHE A 72 5.65 -6.34 15.24
C PHE A 72 6.83 -6.25 14.27
N HIS A 73 6.78 -7.00 13.19
CA HIS A 73 7.86 -7.06 12.22
C HIS A 73 7.63 -6.13 11.03
N ALA A 74 6.59 -5.30 11.11
CA ALA A 74 6.34 -4.33 10.05
C ALA A 74 7.54 -3.39 9.89
N ASP A 75 7.87 -3.08 8.64
CA ASP A 75 8.96 -2.15 8.37
C ASP A 75 8.53 -0.74 8.77
N PRO A 76 9.21 -0.12 9.76
CA PRO A 76 8.80 1.22 10.21
C PRO A 76 8.91 2.29 9.13
N ARG A 77 9.77 2.09 8.12
CA ARG A 77 9.87 3.05 7.03
C ARG A 77 8.63 3.00 6.14
N LYS A 78 8.11 1.80 5.89
CA LYS A 78 6.87 1.66 5.14
C LYS A 78 5.69 2.25 5.91
N ALA A 79 5.65 2.02 7.22
CA ALA A 79 4.58 2.56 8.04
C ALA A 79 4.60 4.08 8.03
N ALA A 80 5.78 4.69 8.19
CA ALA A 80 5.91 6.14 8.16
C ALA A 80 5.54 6.70 6.79
N PHE A 81 5.92 6.02 5.73
CA PHE A 81 5.60 6.44 4.37
C PHE A 81 4.08 6.49 4.16
N ILE A 82 3.38 5.43 4.54
CA ILE A 82 1.93 5.36 4.38
C ILE A 82 1.24 6.39 5.28
N ASP A 83 1.72 6.56 6.53
CA ASP A 83 1.16 7.56 7.43
C ASP A 83 1.26 8.97 6.83
N ALA A 84 2.38 9.28 6.20
CA ALA A 84 2.57 10.57 5.57
C ALA A 84 1.57 10.78 4.44
N LEU A 85 1.35 9.76 3.61
CA LEU A 85 0.39 9.85 2.51
C LEU A 85 -1.03 10.04 3.02
N LEU A 86 -1.43 9.24 4.01
CA LEU A 86 -2.79 9.29 4.54
C LEU A 86 -3.05 10.59 5.29
N SER A 87 -2.05 11.09 6.02
CA SER A 87 -2.19 12.35 6.74
C SER A 87 -2.41 13.52 5.78
N ARG A 88 -1.69 13.54 4.69
CA ARG A 88 -1.84 14.58 3.68
C ARG A 88 -3.23 14.55 3.05
N GLN A 89 -3.72 13.35 2.77
CA GLN A 89 -5.04 13.20 2.17
C GLN A 89 -6.16 13.64 3.12
N ARG A 90 -5.97 13.43 4.43
CA ARG A 90 -6.94 13.87 5.42
C ARG A 90 -6.98 15.39 5.55
N VAL A 91 -5.83 16.03 5.48
CA VAL A 91 -5.75 17.49 5.59
C VAL A 91 -6.46 18.14 4.42
N ASP A 92 -6.37 17.53 3.25
CA ASP A 92 -7.00 18.05 2.04
C ASP A 92 -8.52 17.78 2.00
N GLY A 93 -9.00 16.95 2.88
CA GLY A 93 -10.43 16.58 2.93
C GLY A 93 -11.28 17.57 3.71
#